data_36346b4d3073995b8a5f42dc156fd77d
#
_entry.id   36346b4d3073995b8a5f42dc156fd77d
#
_cell.length_a   1.000
_cell.length_b   1.000
_cell.length_c   1.000
_cell.angle_alpha   90.00
_cell.angle_beta   90.00
_cell.angle_gamma   90.00
#
_symmetry.space_group_name_H-M   'P 1'
#
loop_
_entity.id
_entity.type
_entity.pdbx_description
1 polymer ?
#
loop_
_entity_poly.entity_id
_entity_poly.type
_entity_poly.pdbx_seq_one_letter_code
_entity_poly.pdbx_strand_id
1 'polypeptide(L)'
;MDRKLDSTSSIKEELKNLKEIFEIFENPKDKFLQLMDMAKDHRPLPDKDKIESNKIYGCSSQAWVVAKNHENNTFTFHTDSDALIVKGLLNILEKIFNNQTSKEILSVNSQYILRTVGLEGSVTSQRNNGFSSAVNKIHEIVQ
;
A
#
# COMPACT_ATOMS: atom_id res chain seq x y z
N MET A 1 -25.80 -7.97 -10.17
CA MET A 1 -25.06 -8.01 -9.92
C MET A 1 -24.22 -7.39 -9.79
N ASP A 2 -24.00 -7.28 -9.53
CA ASP A 2 -23.16 -6.76 -9.20
C ASP A 2 -22.03 -6.34 -9.93
N ARG A 3 -22.03 -5.43 -10.51
CA ARG A 3 -21.10 -4.90 -11.19
C ARG A 3 -19.95 -4.56 -10.47
N LYS A 4 -20.13 -4.11 -9.30
CA LYS A 4 -19.07 -3.91 -8.39
C LYS A 4 -18.19 -5.15 -8.31
N LEU A 5 -18.82 -6.31 -8.24
CA LEU A 5 -18.10 -7.57 -8.20
C LEU A 5 -17.24 -7.77 -9.45
N ASP A 6 -17.66 -7.18 -10.56
CA ASP A 6 -16.94 -7.32 -11.82
C ASP A 6 -15.80 -6.35 -11.96
N SER A 7 -15.89 -5.19 -11.29
CA SER A 7 -14.93 -4.11 -11.50
C SER A 7 -13.99 -3.89 -10.33
N THR A 8 -14.27 -4.46 -9.15
CA THR A 8 -13.51 -4.20 -7.95
C THR A 8 -13.16 -5.48 -7.23
N SER A 9 -11.86 -5.74 -7.12
CA SER A 9 -11.38 -6.88 -6.33
C SER A 9 -11.48 -6.55 -4.86
N SER A 10 -11.77 -7.57 -4.05
CA SER A 10 -11.76 -7.42 -2.60
C SER A 10 -10.32 -7.33 -2.11
N ILE A 11 -10.14 -6.88 -0.87
CA ILE A 11 -8.82 -6.85 -0.24
C ILE A 11 -8.22 -8.26 -0.23
N LYS A 12 -9.04 -9.25 0.08
CA LYS A 12 -8.58 -10.64 0.11
C LYS A 12 -8.05 -11.09 -1.23
N GLU A 13 -8.74 -10.74 -2.31
CA GLU A 13 -8.30 -11.08 -3.66
C GLU A 13 -7.01 -10.36 -4.04
N GLU A 14 -6.89 -9.09 -3.67
CA GLU A 14 -5.66 -8.34 -3.95
C GLU A 14 -4.47 -8.91 -3.19
N LEU A 15 -4.68 -9.30 -1.94
CA LEU A 15 -3.63 -9.94 -1.14
C LEU A 15 -3.21 -11.27 -1.76
N LYS A 16 -4.17 -12.03 -2.25
CA LYS A 16 -3.89 -13.31 -2.91
C LYS A 16 -3.06 -13.09 -4.18
N ASN A 17 -3.45 -12.10 -4.97
CA ASN A 17 -2.73 -11.79 -6.21
C ASN A 17 -1.29 -11.38 -5.93
N LEU A 18 -1.09 -10.56 -4.91
CA LEU A 18 0.26 -10.14 -4.51
C LEU A 18 1.07 -11.31 -3.98
N LYS A 19 0.44 -12.17 -3.18
CA LYS A 19 1.10 -13.36 -2.68
C LYS A 19 1.62 -14.21 -3.83
N GLU A 20 0.81 -14.41 -4.87
CA GLU A 20 1.19 -15.20 -6.02
C GLU A 20 2.38 -14.60 -6.75
N ILE A 21 2.46 -13.28 -6.81
CA ILE A 21 3.60 -12.60 -7.43
C ILE A 21 4.89 -12.86 -6.63
N PHE A 22 4.83 -12.67 -5.31
CA PHE A 22 6.03 -12.75 -4.48
C PHE A 22 6.48 -14.19 -4.19
N GLU A 23 5.57 -15.15 -4.16
CA GLU A 23 5.97 -16.52 -3.85
C GLU A 23 6.71 -17.21 -5.00
N ILE A 24 6.74 -16.59 -6.19
CA ILE A 24 7.56 -17.08 -7.28
C ILE A 24 9.04 -17.03 -6.89
N PHE A 25 9.40 -16.06 -6.05
CA PHE A 25 10.77 -15.85 -5.62
C PHE A 25 11.03 -16.58 -4.29
N GLU A 26 12.07 -17.37 -4.23
CA GLU A 26 12.36 -18.17 -3.03
C GLU A 26 13.14 -17.37 -1.99
N ASN A 27 14.03 -16.47 -2.42
CA ASN A 27 14.84 -15.77 -1.44
C ASN A 27 14.37 -14.33 -1.24
N PRO A 28 14.60 -13.78 -0.03
CA PRO A 28 14.14 -12.42 0.32
C PRO A 28 14.70 -11.33 -0.58
N LYS A 29 15.92 -11.52 -1.07
CA LYS A 29 16.54 -10.50 -1.93
C LYS A 29 15.77 -10.34 -3.24
N ASP A 30 15.32 -11.44 -3.83
CA ASP A 30 14.60 -11.38 -5.08
C ASP A 30 13.21 -10.76 -4.88
N LYS A 31 12.59 -10.99 -3.73
CA LYS A 31 11.32 -10.33 -3.38
C LYS A 31 11.52 -8.82 -3.23
N PHE A 32 12.62 -8.42 -2.62
CA PHE A 32 12.99 -7.02 -2.48
C PHE A 32 13.16 -6.37 -3.86
N LEU A 33 13.84 -7.04 -4.78
CA LEU A 33 14.02 -6.54 -6.14
C LEU A 33 12.69 -6.41 -6.88
N GLN A 34 11.76 -7.34 -6.63
CA GLN A 34 10.42 -7.26 -7.22
C GLN A 34 9.66 -6.03 -6.71
N LEU A 35 9.81 -5.72 -5.43
CA LEU A 35 9.22 -4.49 -4.88
C LEU A 35 9.75 -3.25 -5.59
N MET A 36 11.06 -3.22 -5.82
CA MET A 36 11.67 -2.08 -6.49
C MET A 36 11.22 -1.98 -7.95
N ASP A 37 11.01 -3.13 -8.58
CA ASP A 37 10.51 -3.15 -9.95
C ASP A 37 9.09 -2.59 -10.03
N MET A 38 8.25 -2.95 -9.07
CA MET A 38 6.89 -2.41 -9.00
C MET A 38 6.88 -0.90 -8.81
N ALA A 39 7.88 -0.39 -8.10
CA ALA A 39 7.97 1.04 -7.84
C ALA A 39 8.26 1.86 -9.11
N LYS A 40 8.85 1.24 -10.11
CA LYS A 40 9.19 1.94 -11.36
C LYS A 40 7.96 2.39 -12.11
N ASP A 41 6.88 1.66 -11.99
CA ASP A 41 5.63 1.98 -12.68
C ASP A 41 4.69 2.82 -11.83
N HIS A 42 5.12 3.14 -10.61
CA HIS A 42 4.31 3.90 -9.68
C HIS A 42 4.19 5.35 -10.11
N ARG A 43 2.96 5.84 -10.20
CA ARG A 43 2.71 7.22 -10.60
C ARG A 43 3.08 8.18 -9.46
N PRO A 44 3.94 9.16 -9.73
CA PRO A 44 4.32 10.12 -8.68
C PRO A 44 3.18 11.09 -8.36
N LEU A 45 3.20 11.62 -7.14
CA LEU A 45 2.29 12.69 -6.75
C LEU A 45 2.82 14.02 -7.29
N PRO A 46 1.92 14.93 -7.68
CA PRO A 46 2.36 16.28 -8.02
C PRO A 46 2.90 17.00 -6.78
N ASP A 47 3.82 17.93 -6.98
CA ASP A 47 4.46 18.64 -5.88
C ASP A 47 3.46 19.36 -4.98
N LYS A 48 2.35 19.84 -5.53
CA LYS A 48 1.32 20.53 -4.77
C LYS A 48 0.70 19.65 -3.68
N ASP A 49 0.80 18.33 -3.84
CA ASP A 49 0.24 17.38 -2.88
C ASP A 49 1.30 16.88 -1.89
N LYS A 50 2.56 17.25 -2.07
CA LYS A 50 3.65 16.84 -1.16
C LYS A 50 3.77 17.86 -0.03
N ILE A 51 2.73 17.95 0.78
CA ILE A 51 2.63 18.92 1.86
C ILE A 51 2.54 18.20 3.21
N GLU A 52 2.75 18.95 4.29
CA GLU A 52 2.79 18.40 5.64
C GLU A 52 1.56 17.59 6.02
N SER A 53 0.37 18.06 5.66
CA SER A 53 -0.86 17.37 6.03
C SER A 53 -1.00 16.01 5.35
N ASN A 54 -0.29 15.79 4.25
CA ASN A 54 -0.31 14.51 3.52
C ASN A 54 0.87 13.63 3.86
N LYS A 55 1.79 14.11 4.67
CA LYS A 55 3.02 13.39 4.97
C LYS A 55 2.79 12.22 5.90
N ILE A 56 3.48 11.12 5.64
CA ILE A 56 3.48 9.94 6.50
C ILE A 56 4.67 10.08 7.44
N TYR A 57 4.38 10.25 8.74
CA TYR A 57 5.43 10.36 9.74
C TYR A 57 5.81 8.96 10.24
N GLY A 58 7.02 8.83 10.75
CA GLY A 58 7.52 7.54 11.24
C GLY A 58 8.30 6.78 10.19
N CYS A 59 8.48 7.37 9.01
CA CYS A 59 9.27 6.80 7.93
C CYS A 59 10.57 7.60 7.84
N SER A 60 11.71 6.92 7.65
CA SER A 60 13.00 7.60 7.52
C SER A 60 13.12 8.36 6.20
N SER A 61 12.38 7.94 5.20
CA SER A 61 12.28 8.63 3.91
C SER A 61 11.08 9.53 3.91
N GLN A 62 11.05 10.52 3.03
CA GLN A 62 9.85 11.31 2.87
C GLN A 62 8.80 10.49 2.12
N ALA A 63 7.58 10.52 2.62
CA ALA A 63 6.48 9.76 2.04
C ALA A 63 5.18 10.50 2.28
N TRP A 64 4.26 10.38 1.33
CA TRP A 64 2.97 11.09 1.37
C TRP A 64 1.85 10.19 0.89
N VAL A 65 0.63 10.45 1.39
CA VAL A 65 -0.58 9.80 0.91
C VAL A 65 -1.70 10.82 0.80
N VAL A 66 -2.43 10.74 -0.31
CA VAL A 66 -3.61 11.55 -0.55
C VAL A 66 -4.77 10.59 -0.79
N ALA A 67 -5.89 10.84 -0.15
CA ALA A 67 -7.07 10.00 -0.28
C ALA A 67 -8.21 10.75 -0.93
N LYS A 68 -9.01 10.03 -1.70
CA LYS A 68 -10.24 10.56 -2.27
C LYS A 68 -11.38 9.64 -1.87
N ASN A 69 -12.44 10.23 -1.28
CA ASN A 69 -13.64 9.50 -0.91
C ASN A 69 -14.66 9.64 -2.03
N HIS A 70 -15.13 8.52 -2.55
CA HIS A 70 -16.09 8.50 -3.65
C HIS A 70 -17.52 8.39 -3.14
N GLU A 71 -18.48 8.70 -4.01
CA GLU A 71 -19.90 8.71 -3.65
C GLU A 71 -20.41 7.39 -3.09
N ASN A 72 -19.83 6.28 -3.52
CA ASN A 72 -20.24 4.95 -3.04
C ASN A 72 -19.53 4.56 -1.74
N ASN A 73 -18.93 5.52 -1.06
CA ASN A 73 -18.21 5.32 0.20
C ASN A 73 -16.97 4.44 0.08
N THR A 74 -16.41 4.36 -1.12
CA THR A 74 -15.10 3.74 -1.31
C THR A 74 -14.04 4.82 -1.41
N PHE A 75 -12.78 4.42 -1.27
CA PHE A 75 -11.65 5.35 -1.29
C PHE A 75 -10.67 4.96 -2.38
N THR A 76 -9.95 5.95 -2.88
CA THR A 76 -8.74 5.71 -3.66
C THR A 76 -7.62 6.50 -3.03
N PHE A 77 -6.42 5.97 -3.14
CA PHE A 77 -5.22 6.54 -2.52
C PHE A 77 -4.15 6.76 -3.56
N HIS A 78 -3.48 7.89 -3.45
CA HIS A 78 -2.29 8.18 -4.23
C HIS A 78 -1.16 8.39 -3.24
N THR A 79 -0.03 7.75 -3.49
CA THR A 79 1.10 7.78 -2.58
C THR A 79 2.37 8.13 -3.34
N ASP A 80 3.39 8.56 -2.62
CA ASP A 80 4.71 8.76 -3.22
C ASP A 80 5.77 8.77 -2.12
N SER A 81 7.01 8.60 -2.52
CA SER A 81 8.15 8.68 -1.61
C SER A 81 9.39 9.04 -2.42
N ASP A 82 10.39 9.59 -1.74
CA ASP A 82 11.68 9.85 -2.35
C ASP A 82 12.58 8.61 -2.34
N ALA A 83 12.14 7.51 -1.72
CA ALA A 83 12.88 6.24 -1.69
C ALA A 83 12.16 5.19 -2.50
N LEU A 84 12.89 4.53 -3.41
CA LEU A 84 12.31 3.57 -4.34
C LEU A 84 11.63 2.39 -3.63
N ILE A 85 12.28 1.84 -2.61
CA ILE A 85 11.70 0.70 -1.87
C ILE A 85 10.41 1.09 -1.16
N VAL A 86 10.34 2.32 -0.65
CA VAL A 86 9.13 2.81 0.02
C VAL A 86 8.03 3.00 -1.01
N LYS A 87 8.34 3.52 -2.20
CA LYS A 87 7.35 3.59 -3.29
C LYS A 87 6.75 2.22 -3.58
N GLY A 88 7.60 1.18 -3.61
CA GLY A 88 7.12 -0.17 -3.85
C GLY A 88 6.15 -0.65 -2.79
N LEU A 89 6.48 -0.40 -1.52
CA LEU A 89 5.62 -0.79 -0.41
C LEU A 89 4.30 0.00 -0.44
N LEU A 90 4.37 1.29 -0.73
CA LEU A 90 3.17 2.12 -0.83
C LEU A 90 2.30 1.70 -2.02
N ASN A 91 2.92 1.26 -3.10
CA ASN A 91 2.18 0.75 -4.26
C ASN A 91 1.34 -0.47 -3.86
N ILE A 92 1.87 -1.32 -2.99
CA ILE A 92 1.11 -2.45 -2.46
C ILE A 92 -0.15 -1.96 -1.74
N LEU A 93 0.00 -0.91 -0.93
CA LEU A 93 -1.14 -0.36 -0.20
C LEU A 93 -2.20 0.20 -1.14
N GLU A 94 -1.77 0.86 -2.23
CA GLU A 94 -2.72 1.35 -3.22
C GLU A 94 -3.49 0.19 -3.85
N LYS A 95 -2.79 -0.89 -4.20
CA LYS A 95 -3.44 -2.05 -4.82
C LYS A 95 -4.45 -2.71 -3.90
N ILE A 96 -4.15 -2.78 -2.61
CA ILE A 96 -5.00 -3.43 -1.64
C ILE A 96 -6.21 -2.57 -1.27
N PHE A 97 -5.97 -1.28 -1.04
CA PHE A 97 -6.97 -0.40 -0.44
C PHE A 97 -7.80 0.40 -1.44
N ASN A 98 -7.36 0.54 -2.68
CA ASN A 98 -8.16 1.28 -3.66
C ASN A 98 -9.49 0.59 -3.92
N ASN A 99 -10.53 1.40 -3.98
CA ASN A 99 -11.90 0.95 -4.25
C ASN A 99 -12.51 0.12 -3.11
N GLN A 100 -11.99 0.29 -1.90
CA GLN A 100 -12.51 -0.40 -0.72
C GLN A 100 -13.22 0.58 0.20
N THR A 101 -14.12 0.04 1.04
CA THR A 101 -14.83 0.85 2.03
C THR A 101 -13.97 1.06 3.27
N SER A 102 -14.35 2.03 4.10
CA SER A 102 -13.70 2.27 5.38
C SER A 102 -13.63 1.00 6.22
N LYS A 103 -14.75 0.28 6.33
CA LYS A 103 -14.82 -0.94 7.12
C LYS A 103 -13.81 -1.99 6.64
N GLU A 104 -13.71 -2.16 5.33
CA GLU A 104 -12.79 -3.12 4.74
C GLU A 104 -11.34 -2.73 5.00
N ILE A 105 -11.03 -1.46 4.81
CA ILE A 105 -9.68 -0.94 5.01
C ILE A 105 -9.24 -1.11 6.47
N LEU A 106 -10.13 -0.81 7.40
CA LEU A 106 -9.82 -0.91 8.83
C LEU A 106 -9.68 -2.36 9.31
N SER A 107 -10.13 -3.33 8.52
CA SER A 107 -10.11 -4.73 8.93
C SER A 107 -8.74 -5.40 8.84
N VAL A 108 -7.76 -4.77 8.18
CA VAL A 108 -6.43 -5.36 8.02
C VAL A 108 -5.36 -4.41 8.54
N ASN A 109 -4.32 -4.97 9.15
CA ASN A 109 -3.20 -4.18 9.66
C ASN A 109 -1.93 -4.51 8.87
N SER A 110 -0.86 -3.75 9.13
CA SER A 110 0.38 -3.86 8.38
C SER A 110 1.04 -5.24 8.51
N GLN A 111 1.02 -5.82 9.71
CA GLN A 111 1.63 -7.12 9.95
C GLN A 111 0.92 -8.21 9.16
N TYR A 112 -0.40 -8.16 9.17
CA TYR A 112 -1.21 -9.13 8.42
C TYR A 112 -0.91 -9.04 6.92
N ILE A 113 -0.80 -7.82 6.40
CA ILE A 113 -0.51 -7.60 5.00
C ILE A 113 0.84 -8.20 4.62
N LEU A 114 1.90 -7.83 5.34
CA LEU A 114 3.25 -8.29 5.02
C LEU A 114 3.38 -9.80 5.14
N ARG A 115 2.75 -10.38 6.15
CA ARG A 115 2.79 -11.84 6.36
C ARG A 115 2.06 -12.54 5.23
N THR A 116 0.88 -12.06 4.89
CA THR A 116 0.03 -12.71 3.89
C THR A 116 0.70 -12.71 2.51
N VAL A 117 1.33 -11.60 2.14
CA VAL A 117 1.99 -11.52 0.82
C VAL A 117 3.40 -12.12 0.83
N GLY A 118 3.90 -12.52 1.99
CA GLY A 118 5.19 -13.20 2.09
C GLY A 118 6.41 -12.30 2.09
N LEU A 119 6.26 -11.07 2.59
CA LEU A 119 7.33 -10.08 2.60
C LEU A 119 8.01 -9.86 3.95
N GLU A 120 7.59 -10.58 4.99
CA GLU A 120 8.13 -10.35 6.33
C GLU A 120 9.64 -10.40 6.40
N GLY A 121 10.24 -11.38 5.75
CA GLY A 121 11.69 -11.55 5.77
C GLY A 121 12.45 -10.69 4.78
N SER A 122 11.74 -9.94 3.95
CA SER A 122 12.35 -9.13 2.90
C SER A 122 12.41 -7.65 3.22
N VAL A 123 11.80 -7.23 4.34
CA VAL A 123 11.69 -5.83 4.72
C VAL A 123 12.39 -5.62 6.07
N THR A 124 13.27 -4.63 6.14
CA THR A 124 14.00 -4.33 7.38
C THR A 124 13.03 -3.78 8.44
N SER A 125 13.44 -3.82 9.71
CA SER A 125 12.64 -3.27 10.82
C SER A 125 12.27 -1.82 10.57
N GLN A 126 13.21 -1.04 10.08
CA GLN A 126 12.97 0.37 9.81
C GLN A 126 11.88 0.57 8.76
N ARG A 127 11.92 -0.24 7.71
CA ARG A 127 10.93 -0.16 6.65
C ARG A 127 9.57 -0.72 7.07
N ASN A 128 9.59 -1.74 7.96
CA ASN A 128 8.38 -2.24 8.59
C ASN A 128 7.68 -1.13 9.36
N ASN A 129 8.46 -0.33 10.09
CA ASN A 129 7.89 0.79 10.86
C ASN A 129 7.27 1.84 9.94
N GLY A 130 7.95 2.14 8.84
CA GLY A 130 7.42 3.08 7.85
C GLY A 130 6.14 2.57 7.21
N PHE A 131 6.10 1.28 6.89
CA PHE A 131 4.92 0.65 6.29
C PHE A 131 3.75 0.69 7.28
N SER A 132 4.03 0.38 8.55
CA SER A 132 3.03 0.43 9.60
C SER A 132 2.48 1.86 9.77
N SER A 133 3.37 2.85 9.73
CA SER A 133 2.97 4.25 9.82
C SER A 133 2.06 4.65 8.65
N ALA A 134 2.34 4.15 7.46
CA ALA A 134 1.52 4.42 6.29
C ALA A 134 0.12 3.81 6.44
N VAL A 135 0.05 2.56 6.91
CA VAL A 135 -1.24 1.90 7.14
C VAL A 135 -2.03 2.66 8.20
N ASN A 136 -1.36 3.06 9.29
CA ASN A 136 -2.03 3.81 10.36
C ASN A 136 -2.57 5.14 9.86
N LYS A 137 -1.82 5.84 9.02
CA LYS A 137 -2.30 7.11 8.47
C LYS A 137 -3.52 6.89 7.57
N ILE A 138 -3.50 5.85 6.76
CA ILE A 138 -4.66 5.51 5.93
C ILE A 138 -5.85 5.19 6.82
N HIS A 139 -5.65 4.44 7.90
CA HIS A 139 -6.72 4.12 8.85
C HIS A 139 -7.31 5.40 9.46
N GLU A 140 -6.47 6.35 9.82
CA GLU A 140 -6.95 7.64 10.36
C GLU A 140 -7.80 8.39 9.35
N ILE A 141 -7.37 8.38 8.10
CA ILE A 141 -8.07 9.11 7.04
C ILE A 141 -9.49 8.55 6.83
N VAL A 142 -9.65 7.23 6.88
CA VAL A 142 -10.93 6.59 6.55
C VAL A 142 -11.86 6.43 7.74
N GLN A 143 -11.43 6.74 8.95
CA GLN A 143 -12.28 6.63 10.14
C GLN A 143 -13.45 7.63 10.12
#